data_9cf416c72a530fc42dfb40f7f0fb7dda
#
_entry.id   9cf416c72a530fc42dfb40f7f0fb7dda
#
_cell.length_a   1.000
_cell.length_b   1.000
_cell.length_c   1.000
_cell.angle_alpha   90.00
_cell.angle_beta   90.00
_cell.angle_gamma   90.00
#
_symmetry.space_group_name_H-M   'P 1'
#
loop_
_entity.id
_entity.type
_entity.pdbx_description
1 polymer ?
#
loop_
_entity_poly.entity_id
_entity_poly.type
_entity_poly.pdbx_seq_one_letter_code
_entity_poly.pdbx_strand_id
1 'polypeptide(L)'
;MVLTPLKIYQDLKNNSLDKKNAIELLITLIENSEKDDVRLESVQLLEKIDIKDDKVFKILENLLISDSNKKVRTLAAKYIKKSFIEYAIAPTKWAIQYETDYNCILTIIEMLIKIDTEESKSILFNEIKKIKKTKYIDKGKQYKNNFRKSLKGLFKTKKIKTFSCKELAEILINYKTIEALIEKFYTVYFKLENGLVKALDLSDLGWNVNVWKQKYADRIESISDIIGLMNLKYLKTLDLSNNRIKNVKDLINLENLTHLYLSNNKLNIENLEYFEKMLNLKFLDIHRNPIADKLNIQEIRKKLNVKIKKNLLFE
;
A
#
# COMPACT_ATOMS: atom_id res chain seq x y z
N MET A 1 34.68 -23.75 -2.58
CA MET A 1 33.42 -23.34 -3.27
C MET A 1 32.59 -22.57 -2.26
N VAL A 2 32.16 -21.36 -2.57
CA VAL A 2 31.35 -20.56 -1.65
C VAL A 2 29.95 -21.15 -1.60
N LEU A 3 29.45 -21.44 -0.42
CA LEU A 3 28.10 -21.94 -0.21
C LEU A 3 27.10 -20.81 -0.48
N THR A 4 26.16 -21.03 -1.43
CA THR A 4 25.11 -20.06 -1.77
C THR A 4 23.71 -20.64 -1.52
N PRO A 5 22.67 -19.81 -1.26
CA PRO A 5 21.32 -20.30 -1.06
C PRO A 5 20.82 -21.16 -2.23
N LEU A 6 21.09 -20.70 -3.48
CA LEU A 6 20.69 -21.44 -4.67
C LEU A 6 21.35 -22.81 -4.76
N LYS A 7 22.64 -22.92 -4.41
CA LYS A 7 23.35 -24.20 -4.41
C LYS A 7 22.76 -25.18 -3.41
N ILE A 8 22.46 -24.74 -2.20
CA ILE A 8 21.75 -25.54 -1.17
C ILE A 8 20.43 -26.09 -1.71
N TYR A 9 19.65 -25.23 -2.38
CA TYR A 9 18.36 -25.63 -2.95
C TYR A 9 18.51 -26.62 -4.12
N GLN A 10 19.54 -26.44 -4.97
CA GLN A 10 19.85 -27.41 -6.05
C GLN A 10 20.27 -28.78 -5.48
N ASP A 11 21.12 -28.80 -4.48
CA ASP A 11 21.58 -30.04 -3.82
C ASP A 11 20.39 -30.77 -3.13
N LEU A 12 19.47 -30.02 -2.51
CA LEU A 12 18.21 -30.58 -2.02
C LEU A 12 17.36 -31.20 -3.15
N LYS A 13 17.22 -30.50 -4.28
CA LYS A 13 16.44 -31.00 -5.43
C LYS A 13 17.04 -32.24 -6.06
N ASN A 14 18.36 -32.35 -6.06
CA ASN A 14 19.11 -33.48 -6.64
C ASN A 14 19.27 -34.64 -5.63
N ASN A 15 18.63 -34.56 -4.44
CA ASN A 15 18.75 -35.53 -3.35
C ASN A 15 20.20 -35.73 -2.86
N SER A 16 21.12 -34.81 -3.12
CA SER A 16 22.49 -34.81 -2.57
C SER A 16 22.56 -34.17 -1.19
N LEU A 17 21.51 -33.48 -0.78
CA LEU A 17 21.32 -32.89 0.54
C LEU A 17 19.91 -33.20 1.03
N ASP A 18 19.79 -33.66 2.27
CA ASP A 18 18.47 -33.87 2.90
C ASP A 18 17.83 -32.55 3.34
N LYS A 19 16.50 -32.62 3.54
CA LYS A 19 15.68 -31.44 3.85
C LYS A 19 16.10 -30.75 5.15
N LYS A 20 16.45 -31.51 6.19
CA LYS A 20 16.85 -30.96 7.49
C LYS A 20 18.16 -30.19 7.39
N ASN A 21 19.17 -30.78 6.76
CA ASN A 21 20.46 -30.14 6.57
C ASN A 21 20.36 -28.91 5.64
N ALA A 22 19.52 -28.96 4.61
CA ALA A 22 19.27 -27.81 3.73
C ALA A 22 18.72 -26.61 4.54
N ILE A 23 17.79 -26.84 5.46
CA ILE A 23 17.22 -25.81 6.32
C ILE A 23 18.27 -25.22 7.25
N GLU A 24 19.02 -26.06 7.92
CA GLU A 24 20.08 -25.65 8.85
C GLU A 24 21.12 -24.78 8.14
N LEU A 25 21.51 -25.13 6.91
CA LEU A 25 22.43 -24.35 6.10
C LEU A 25 21.82 -23.00 5.67
N LEU A 26 20.53 -22.96 5.25
CA LEU A 26 19.86 -21.70 4.91
C LEU A 26 19.72 -20.79 6.14
N ILE A 27 19.39 -21.34 7.31
CA ILE A 27 19.36 -20.59 8.58
C ILE A 27 20.74 -20.03 8.89
N THR A 28 21.79 -20.83 8.77
CA THR A 28 23.18 -20.39 8.98
C THR A 28 23.56 -19.23 8.05
N LEU A 29 23.14 -19.28 6.77
CA LEU A 29 23.37 -18.18 5.84
C LEU A 29 22.60 -16.92 6.22
N ILE A 30 21.38 -17.05 6.74
CA ILE A 30 20.60 -15.90 7.24
C ILE A 30 21.30 -15.24 8.42
N GLU A 31 21.76 -16.04 9.40
CA GLU A 31 22.35 -15.52 10.64
C GLU A 31 23.73 -14.88 10.44
N ASN A 32 24.53 -15.43 9.52
CA ASN A 32 25.95 -15.03 9.39
C ASN A 32 26.25 -14.16 8.17
N SER A 33 25.31 -13.96 7.25
CA SER A 33 25.58 -13.16 6.07
C SER A 33 25.31 -11.67 6.29
N GLU A 34 26.31 -10.84 6.04
CA GLU A 34 26.16 -9.38 5.97
C GLU A 34 25.42 -8.94 4.69
N LYS A 35 25.36 -9.81 3.66
CA LYS A 35 24.74 -9.49 2.36
C LYS A 35 23.22 -9.67 2.41
N ASP A 36 22.51 -8.59 2.19
CA ASP A 36 21.04 -8.57 2.15
C ASP A 36 20.44 -9.57 1.16
N ASP A 37 21.04 -9.69 -0.05
CA ASP A 37 20.57 -10.58 -1.09
C ASP A 37 20.66 -12.05 -0.68
N VAL A 38 21.72 -12.43 0.05
CA VAL A 38 21.86 -13.80 0.57
C VAL A 38 20.79 -14.11 1.62
N ARG A 39 20.54 -13.17 2.54
CA ARG A 39 19.46 -13.34 3.53
C ARG A 39 18.09 -13.42 2.85
N LEU A 40 17.83 -12.53 1.91
CA LEU A 40 16.56 -12.49 1.16
C LEU A 40 16.32 -13.79 0.41
N GLU A 41 17.31 -14.26 -0.37
CA GLU A 41 17.22 -15.51 -1.13
C GLU A 41 17.05 -16.71 -0.22
N SER A 42 17.77 -16.78 0.91
CA SER A 42 17.63 -17.85 1.90
C SER A 42 16.22 -17.93 2.47
N VAL A 43 15.61 -16.81 2.84
CA VAL A 43 14.19 -16.76 3.30
C VAL A 43 13.23 -17.21 2.20
N GLN A 44 13.44 -16.79 0.95
CA GLN A 44 12.62 -17.23 -0.19
C GLN A 44 12.69 -18.74 -0.40
N LEU A 45 13.87 -19.32 -0.23
CA LEU A 45 14.06 -20.76 -0.40
C LEU A 45 13.49 -21.55 0.77
N LEU A 46 13.60 -21.05 2.01
CA LEU A 46 12.89 -21.63 3.16
C LEU A 46 11.38 -21.65 2.93
N GLU A 47 10.81 -20.57 2.40
CA GLU A 47 9.39 -20.52 2.06
C GLU A 47 8.99 -21.53 0.97
N LYS A 48 9.85 -21.74 -0.04
CA LYS A 48 9.63 -22.75 -1.10
C LYS A 48 9.72 -24.19 -0.60
N ILE A 49 10.59 -24.45 0.38
CA ILE A 49 10.70 -25.75 1.03
C ILE A 49 9.47 -26.06 1.88
N ASP A 50 8.73 -25.03 2.28
CA ASP A 50 7.46 -25.05 3.02
C ASP A 50 7.52 -25.90 4.29
N ILE A 51 8.27 -25.41 5.28
CA ILE A 51 8.43 -26.06 6.57
C ILE A 51 7.82 -25.25 7.69
N LYS A 52 7.06 -25.93 8.52
CA LYS A 52 6.59 -25.43 9.81
C LYS A 52 7.47 -26.03 10.91
N ASP A 53 8.51 -25.31 11.29
CA ASP A 53 9.48 -25.66 12.31
C ASP A 53 9.72 -24.46 13.24
N ASP A 54 9.85 -24.72 14.54
CA ASP A 54 10.02 -23.66 15.54
C ASP A 54 11.29 -22.84 15.33
N LYS A 55 12.39 -23.45 14.84
CA LYS A 55 13.63 -22.73 14.53
C LYS A 55 13.40 -21.77 13.37
N VAL A 56 12.68 -22.21 12.33
CA VAL A 56 12.33 -21.36 11.18
C VAL A 56 11.45 -20.19 11.65
N PHE A 57 10.44 -20.44 12.47
CA PHE A 57 9.65 -19.36 13.04
C PHE A 57 10.51 -18.36 13.83
N LYS A 58 11.41 -18.84 14.69
CA LYS A 58 12.28 -17.98 15.49
C LYS A 58 13.18 -17.08 14.65
N ILE A 59 13.74 -17.62 13.58
CA ILE A 59 14.54 -16.82 12.61
C ILE A 59 13.66 -15.77 11.91
N LEU A 60 12.47 -16.15 11.45
CA LEU A 60 11.54 -15.19 10.80
C LEU A 60 11.09 -14.09 11.78
N GLU A 61 10.84 -14.43 13.04
CA GLU A 61 10.55 -13.46 14.10
C GLU A 61 11.71 -12.46 14.26
N ASN A 62 12.94 -12.96 14.40
CA ASN A 62 14.12 -12.12 14.54
C ASN A 62 14.31 -11.21 13.30
N LEU A 63 14.16 -11.76 12.10
CA LEU A 63 14.26 -10.96 10.86
C LEU A 63 13.18 -9.87 10.80
N LEU A 64 11.94 -10.17 11.11
CA LEU A 64 10.85 -9.19 11.13
C LEU A 64 11.14 -8.04 12.10
N ILE A 65 11.71 -8.34 13.25
CA ILE A 65 11.93 -7.38 14.33
C ILE A 65 13.19 -6.54 14.12
N SER A 66 14.27 -7.12 13.57
CA SER A 66 15.60 -6.52 13.67
C SER A 66 16.42 -6.44 12.38
N ASP A 67 16.01 -7.09 11.27
CA ASP A 67 16.80 -7.01 10.04
C ASP A 67 16.85 -5.57 9.52
N SER A 68 18.04 -5.11 9.13
CA SER A 68 18.24 -3.76 8.60
C SER A 68 17.52 -3.55 7.26
N ASN A 69 17.41 -4.61 6.44
CA ASN A 69 16.81 -4.53 5.12
C ASN A 69 15.29 -4.71 5.16
N LYS A 70 14.56 -3.68 4.76
CA LYS A 70 13.10 -3.68 4.71
C LYS A 70 12.48 -4.78 3.85
N LYS A 71 13.17 -5.23 2.78
CA LYS A 71 12.67 -6.33 1.93
C LYS A 71 12.74 -7.66 2.67
N VAL A 72 13.81 -7.89 3.45
CA VAL A 72 13.95 -9.07 4.30
C VAL A 72 12.87 -9.07 5.38
N ARG A 73 12.66 -7.94 6.09
CA ARG A 73 11.57 -7.82 7.08
C ARG A 73 10.19 -8.09 6.46
N THR A 74 9.91 -7.51 5.29
CA THR A 74 8.64 -7.72 4.58
C THR A 74 8.44 -9.18 4.18
N LEU A 75 9.50 -9.85 3.72
CA LEU A 75 9.43 -11.25 3.32
C LEU A 75 9.22 -12.17 4.54
N ALA A 76 9.93 -11.92 5.63
CA ALA A 76 9.73 -12.61 6.90
C ALA A 76 8.27 -12.47 7.39
N ALA A 77 7.72 -11.24 7.35
CA ALA A 77 6.31 -10.99 7.68
C ALA A 77 5.35 -11.79 6.80
N LYS A 78 5.59 -11.84 5.49
CA LYS A 78 4.76 -12.60 4.54
C LYS A 78 4.81 -14.10 4.83
N TYR A 79 5.98 -14.63 5.13
CA TYR A 79 6.13 -16.04 5.43
C TYR A 79 5.46 -16.38 6.78
N ILE A 80 5.62 -15.57 7.82
CA ILE A 80 4.89 -15.72 9.08
C ILE A 80 3.37 -15.71 8.84
N LYS A 81 2.86 -14.73 8.05
CA LYS A 81 1.43 -14.64 7.71
C LYS A 81 0.89 -15.88 7.00
N LYS A 82 1.70 -16.52 6.16
CA LYS A 82 1.34 -17.70 5.38
C LYS A 82 1.33 -18.95 6.23
N SER A 83 2.42 -19.21 6.98
CA SER A 83 2.72 -20.53 7.54
C SER A 83 2.71 -20.59 9.07
N PHE A 84 2.78 -19.44 9.77
CA PHE A 84 2.92 -19.37 11.24
C PHE A 84 1.96 -18.37 11.89
N ILE A 85 0.77 -18.23 11.32
CA ILE A 85 -0.20 -17.20 11.74
C ILE A 85 -0.62 -17.36 13.22
N GLU A 86 -0.66 -18.59 13.71
CA GLU A 86 -1.00 -18.95 15.10
C GLU A 86 -0.01 -18.42 16.14
N TYR A 87 1.24 -18.18 15.74
CA TYR A 87 2.30 -17.64 16.61
C TYR A 87 2.55 -16.13 16.38
N ALA A 88 1.88 -15.54 15.39
CA ALA A 88 2.24 -14.22 14.86
C ALA A 88 1.88 -13.04 15.76
N ILE A 89 1.04 -13.20 16.80
CA ILE A 89 0.53 -12.06 17.58
C ILE A 89 1.65 -11.30 18.31
N ALA A 90 2.59 -12.01 18.93
CA ALA A 90 3.67 -11.40 19.72
C ALA A 90 4.65 -10.59 18.83
N PRO A 91 5.25 -11.14 17.75
CA PRO A 91 6.12 -10.37 16.88
C PRO A 91 5.38 -9.24 16.17
N THR A 92 4.11 -9.43 15.81
CA THR A 92 3.28 -8.40 15.17
C THR A 92 3.04 -7.20 16.09
N LYS A 93 2.73 -7.46 17.37
CA LYS A 93 2.53 -6.42 18.39
C LYS A 93 3.77 -5.57 18.61
N TRP A 94 4.94 -6.16 18.52
CA TRP A 94 6.20 -5.44 18.62
C TRP A 94 6.50 -4.69 17.30
N ALA A 95 6.48 -5.38 16.16
CA ALA A 95 6.88 -4.83 14.87
C ALA A 95 6.03 -3.62 14.45
N ILE A 96 4.70 -3.63 14.67
CA ILE A 96 3.82 -2.52 14.27
C ILE A 96 4.18 -1.17 14.93
N GLN A 97 4.89 -1.20 16.06
CA GLN A 97 5.28 0.00 16.78
C GLN A 97 6.52 0.68 16.20
N TYR A 98 7.40 -0.08 15.55
CA TYR A 98 8.74 0.37 15.13
C TYR A 98 8.97 0.30 13.64
N GLU A 99 8.15 -0.47 12.90
CA GLU A 99 8.27 -0.58 11.46
C GLU A 99 7.90 0.74 10.75
N THR A 100 8.70 1.09 9.76
CA THR A 100 8.53 2.29 8.95
C THR A 100 8.26 1.99 7.48
N ASP A 101 8.66 0.82 6.97
CA ASP A 101 8.39 0.47 5.57
C ASP A 101 6.91 0.18 5.34
N TYR A 102 6.32 0.84 4.35
CA TYR A 102 4.90 0.73 4.04
C TYR A 102 4.45 -0.71 3.76
N ASN A 103 5.21 -1.47 2.99
CA ASN A 103 4.82 -2.83 2.59
C ASN A 103 4.89 -3.80 3.77
N CYS A 104 5.88 -3.62 4.62
CA CYS A 104 6.01 -4.41 5.85
C CYS A 104 4.86 -4.10 6.83
N ILE A 105 4.58 -2.81 7.08
CA ILE A 105 3.45 -2.38 7.91
C ILE A 105 2.12 -2.94 7.38
N LEU A 106 1.88 -2.87 6.07
CA LEU A 106 0.67 -3.42 5.48
C LEU A 106 0.54 -4.92 5.74
N THR A 107 1.64 -5.68 5.55
CA THR A 107 1.66 -7.12 5.83
C THR A 107 1.37 -7.41 7.32
N ILE A 108 1.91 -6.60 8.24
CA ILE A 108 1.67 -6.69 9.68
C ILE A 108 0.17 -6.44 9.98
N ILE A 109 -0.43 -5.41 9.39
CA ILE A 109 -1.87 -5.13 9.57
C ILE A 109 -2.72 -6.27 9.01
N GLU A 110 -2.36 -6.83 7.86
CA GLU A 110 -3.04 -8.00 7.29
C GLU A 110 -2.93 -9.26 8.18
N MET A 111 -1.80 -9.45 8.87
CA MET A 111 -1.69 -10.51 9.88
C MET A 111 -2.70 -10.29 11.02
N LEU A 112 -2.80 -9.06 11.55
CA LEU A 112 -3.75 -8.74 12.62
C LEU A 112 -5.21 -8.97 12.19
N ILE A 113 -5.56 -8.66 10.94
CA ILE A 113 -6.88 -8.97 10.37
C ILE A 113 -7.11 -10.49 10.31
N LYS A 114 -6.08 -11.25 9.91
CA LYS A 114 -6.19 -12.71 9.74
C LYS A 114 -6.26 -13.44 11.09
N ILE A 115 -5.57 -12.93 12.11
CA ILE A 115 -5.61 -13.46 13.47
C ILE A 115 -7.00 -13.22 14.10
N ASP A 116 -7.55 -12.04 13.94
CA ASP A 116 -8.91 -11.60 14.32
C ASP A 116 -9.32 -11.93 15.77
N THR A 117 -8.42 -11.70 16.72
CA THR A 117 -8.66 -11.87 18.16
C THR A 117 -8.90 -10.54 18.86
N GLU A 118 -9.40 -10.54 20.11
CA GLU A 118 -9.50 -9.33 20.93
C GLU A 118 -8.14 -8.67 21.17
N GLU A 119 -7.04 -9.45 21.19
CA GLU A 119 -5.69 -8.89 21.28
C GLU A 119 -5.29 -8.17 19.99
N SER A 120 -5.51 -8.76 18.81
CA SER A 120 -5.25 -8.09 17.53
C SER A 120 -6.08 -6.81 17.37
N LYS A 121 -7.35 -6.85 17.78
CA LYS A 121 -8.22 -5.66 17.84
C LYS A 121 -7.67 -4.57 18.78
N SER A 122 -7.20 -4.97 19.96
CA SER A 122 -6.57 -4.05 20.92
C SER A 122 -5.31 -3.40 20.38
N ILE A 123 -4.47 -4.15 19.65
CA ILE A 123 -3.25 -3.64 19.00
C ILE A 123 -3.63 -2.56 17.98
N LEU A 124 -4.54 -2.85 17.04
CA LEU A 124 -5.01 -1.89 16.02
C LEU A 124 -5.64 -0.64 16.66
N PHE A 125 -6.49 -0.83 17.66
CA PHE A 125 -7.11 0.28 18.39
C PHE A 125 -6.07 1.19 19.05
N ASN A 126 -5.03 0.61 19.66
CA ASN A 126 -3.98 1.38 20.33
C ASN A 126 -3.16 2.21 19.33
N GLU A 127 -2.86 1.67 18.13
CA GLU A 127 -2.19 2.43 17.07
C GLU A 127 -3.05 3.61 16.60
N ILE A 128 -4.35 3.43 16.37
CA ILE A 128 -5.27 4.52 16.03
C ILE A 128 -5.37 5.54 17.16
N LYS A 129 -5.33 5.10 18.42
CA LYS A 129 -5.33 5.99 19.60
C LYS A 129 -4.08 6.86 19.66
N LYS A 130 -2.91 6.38 19.21
CA LYS A 130 -1.69 7.18 19.08
C LYS A 130 -1.90 8.32 18.06
N ILE A 131 -2.50 8.04 16.89
CA ILE A 131 -2.83 9.06 15.89
C ILE A 131 -3.69 10.18 16.49
N LYS A 132 -4.72 9.82 17.28
CA LYS A 132 -5.59 10.79 17.95
C LYS A 132 -4.85 11.67 18.98
N LYS A 133 -3.91 11.10 19.73
CA LYS A 133 -3.23 11.80 20.84
C LYS A 133 -2.17 12.79 20.38
N THR A 134 -1.59 12.58 19.21
CA THR A 134 -0.44 13.34 18.74
C THR A 134 -0.83 14.78 18.40
N LYS A 135 -0.33 15.75 19.16
CA LYS A 135 -0.41 17.18 18.83
C LYS A 135 0.81 17.54 17.97
N TYR A 136 0.61 17.88 16.70
CA TYR A 136 1.68 18.35 15.84
C TYR A 136 1.53 19.87 15.62
N ILE A 137 2.62 20.59 15.86
CA ILE A 137 2.74 22.03 15.60
C ILE A 137 3.43 22.26 14.24
N ASP A 138 4.13 21.24 13.74
CA ASP A 138 4.89 21.30 12.50
C ASP A 138 3.96 21.33 11.27
N LYS A 139 4.13 22.34 10.40
CA LYS A 139 3.37 22.54 9.17
C LYS A 139 3.48 21.35 8.21
N GLY A 140 4.66 20.68 8.14
CA GLY A 140 4.90 19.51 7.29
C GLY A 140 4.10 18.25 7.71
N LYS A 141 3.49 18.25 8.91
CA LYS A 141 2.73 17.11 9.44
C LYS A 141 1.25 17.40 9.62
N GLN A 142 0.71 18.35 8.86
CA GLN A 142 -0.71 18.76 8.94
C GLN A 142 -1.68 17.60 8.66
N TYR A 143 -1.30 16.62 7.87
CA TYR A 143 -2.09 15.42 7.60
C TYR A 143 -2.48 14.67 8.89
N LYS A 144 -1.59 14.61 9.87
CA LYS A 144 -1.86 13.97 11.18
C LYS A 144 -2.99 14.67 11.92
N ASN A 145 -3.06 16.02 11.83
CA ASN A 145 -4.17 16.79 12.39
C ASN A 145 -5.49 16.54 11.67
N ASN A 146 -5.46 16.32 10.33
CA ASN A 146 -6.66 16.00 9.57
C ASN A 146 -7.23 14.65 10.01
N PHE A 147 -6.38 13.61 10.17
CA PHE A 147 -6.82 12.32 10.72
C PHE A 147 -7.35 12.45 12.13
N ARG A 148 -6.66 13.17 13.03
CA ARG A 148 -7.13 13.43 14.39
C ARG A 148 -8.51 14.08 14.43
N LYS A 149 -8.75 15.08 13.57
CA LYS A 149 -10.06 15.77 13.48
C LYS A 149 -11.13 14.80 12.97
N SER A 150 -10.84 14.03 11.93
CA SER A 150 -11.75 13.05 11.34
C SER A 150 -12.16 11.95 12.35
N LEU A 151 -11.24 11.50 13.21
CA LEU A 151 -11.50 10.48 14.22
C LEU A 151 -12.23 11.01 15.47
N LYS A 152 -12.28 12.34 15.66
CA LYS A 152 -12.83 12.95 16.90
C LYS A 152 -14.25 12.47 17.21
N GLY A 153 -15.11 12.39 16.21
CA GLY A 153 -16.50 11.92 16.36
C GLY A 153 -16.58 10.48 16.84
N LEU A 154 -15.84 9.57 16.21
CA LEU A 154 -15.81 8.14 16.55
C LEU A 154 -15.36 7.88 17.99
N PHE A 155 -14.38 8.65 18.47
CA PHE A 155 -13.91 8.54 19.86
C PHE A 155 -14.89 9.18 20.86
N LYS A 156 -15.53 10.31 20.52
CA LYS A 156 -16.49 10.99 21.38
C LYS A 156 -17.72 10.11 21.64
N THR A 157 -18.25 9.48 20.61
CA THR A 157 -19.41 8.59 20.70
C THR A 157 -19.04 7.17 21.16
N LYS A 158 -17.78 6.88 21.38
CA LYS A 158 -17.23 5.54 21.66
C LYS A 158 -17.49 4.50 20.54
N LYS A 159 -18.04 4.91 19.39
CA LYS A 159 -18.36 4.03 18.25
C LYS A 159 -17.15 3.22 17.78
N ILE A 160 -15.95 3.79 17.84
CA ILE A 160 -14.73 3.08 17.45
C ILE A 160 -14.47 1.78 18.23
N LYS A 161 -15.02 1.64 19.45
CA LYS A 161 -14.90 0.43 20.26
C LYS A 161 -15.73 -0.75 19.71
N THR A 162 -16.77 -0.48 18.92
CA THR A 162 -17.61 -1.51 18.30
C THR A 162 -17.08 -2.01 16.97
N PHE A 163 -16.00 -1.40 16.47
CA PHE A 163 -15.40 -1.78 15.19
C PHE A 163 -14.71 -3.14 15.28
N SER A 164 -14.82 -3.92 14.20
CA SER A 164 -14.07 -5.15 13.97
C SER A 164 -12.58 -4.87 13.73
N CYS A 165 -11.75 -5.91 13.79
CA CYS A 165 -10.34 -5.80 13.39
C CYS A 165 -10.20 -5.22 11.98
N LYS A 166 -11.04 -5.65 11.04
CA LYS A 166 -11.04 -5.17 9.64
C LYS A 166 -11.33 -3.67 9.55
N GLU A 167 -12.35 -3.16 10.26
CA GLU A 167 -12.69 -1.73 10.25
C GLU A 167 -11.59 -0.86 10.88
N LEU A 168 -10.99 -1.32 11.98
CA LEU A 168 -9.84 -0.63 12.59
C LEU A 168 -8.63 -0.65 11.66
N ALA A 169 -8.34 -1.80 11.03
CA ALA A 169 -7.26 -1.94 10.08
C ALA A 169 -7.42 -1.01 8.86
N GLU A 170 -8.63 -0.86 8.31
CA GLU A 170 -8.91 0.06 7.20
C GLU A 170 -8.54 1.51 7.57
N ILE A 171 -8.86 1.97 8.79
CA ILE A 171 -8.45 3.30 9.26
C ILE A 171 -6.92 3.43 9.29
N LEU A 172 -6.22 2.43 9.83
CA LEU A 172 -4.77 2.46 9.95
C LEU A 172 -4.09 2.37 8.58
N ILE A 173 -4.60 1.54 7.67
CA ILE A 173 -4.14 1.45 6.28
C ILE A 173 -4.29 2.80 5.57
N ASN A 174 -5.44 3.46 5.69
CA ASN A 174 -5.65 4.78 5.10
C ASN A 174 -4.66 5.82 5.64
N TYR A 175 -4.42 5.82 6.97
CA TYR A 175 -3.42 6.69 7.59
C TYR A 175 -2.02 6.44 7.04
N LYS A 176 -1.58 5.18 7.00
CA LYS A 176 -0.25 4.79 6.52
C LYS A 176 -0.06 5.04 5.03
N THR A 177 -1.11 4.86 4.22
CA THR A 177 -1.09 5.19 2.80
C THR A 177 -0.87 6.69 2.57
N ILE A 178 -1.60 7.55 3.27
CA ILE A 178 -1.40 9.00 3.15
C ILE A 178 -0.02 9.42 3.67
N GLU A 179 0.47 8.81 4.75
CA GLU A 179 1.83 9.04 5.26
C GLU A 179 2.88 8.74 4.17
N ALA A 180 2.81 7.58 3.53
CA ALA A 180 3.72 7.17 2.47
C ALA A 180 3.59 8.03 1.18
N LEU A 181 2.38 8.46 0.81
CA LEU A 181 2.16 9.35 -0.33
C LEU A 181 2.78 10.73 -0.08
N ILE A 182 2.65 11.29 1.13
CA ILE A 182 3.25 12.59 1.49
C ILE A 182 4.78 12.51 1.52
N GLU A 183 5.36 11.39 1.98
CA GLU A 183 6.80 11.18 1.93
C GLU A 183 7.32 11.14 0.48
N LYS A 184 6.54 10.58 -0.45
CA LYS A 184 6.92 10.48 -1.86
C LYS A 184 6.68 11.78 -2.63
N PHE A 185 5.52 12.43 -2.45
CA PHE A 185 5.02 13.49 -3.33
C PHE A 185 4.98 14.88 -2.70
N TYR A 186 5.39 15.06 -1.44
CA TYR A 186 5.37 16.32 -0.69
C TYR A 186 4.01 17.00 -0.56
N THR A 187 3.29 17.20 -1.67
CA THR A 187 1.99 17.89 -1.71
C THR A 187 0.92 16.88 -2.07
N VAL A 188 0.11 16.49 -1.10
CA VAL A 188 -1.01 15.57 -1.28
C VAL A 188 -2.23 16.19 -0.61
N TYR A 189 -3.29 16.44 -1.39
CA TYR A 189 -4.55 16.91 -0.85
C TYR A 189 -5.54 15.74 -0.74
N PHE A 190 -6.25 15.67 0.38
CA PHE A 190 -7.21 14.60 0.61
C PHE A 190 -8.33 15.03 1.55
N LYS A 191 -9.49 14.36 1.43
CA LYS A 191 -10.63 14.52 2.34
C LYS A 191 -10.89 13.21 3.09
N LEU A 192 -11.19 13.33 4.38
CA LEU A 192 -11.43 12.21 5.28
C LEU A 192 -12.86 12.24 5.83
N GLU A 193 -13.42 11.05 5.94
CA GLU A 193 -14.63 10.80 6.71
C GLU A 193 -14.40 9.59 7.62
N ASN A 194 -14.52 9.78 8.93
CA ASN A 194 -14.33 8.72 9.94
C ASN A 194 -12.97 7.98 9.82
N GLY A 195 -11.88 8.70 9.48
CA GLY A 195 -10.55 8.13 9.30
C GLY A 195 -10.31 7.46 7.95
N LEU A 196 -11.29 7.45 7.05
CA LEU A 196 -11.20 6.86 5.72
C LEU A 196 -11.07 7.96 4.66
N VAL A 197 -10.16 7.78 3.70
CA VAL A 197 -9.95 8.69 2.57
C VAL A 197 -11.11 8.58 1.59
N LYS A 198 -11.80 9.70 1.33
CA LYS A 198 -12.92 9.79 0.40
C LYS A 198 -12.57 10.56 -0.88
N ALA A 199 -11.63 11.49 -0.80
CA ALA A 199 -11.08 12.15 -1.95
C ALA A 199 -9.57 12.22 -1.84
N LEU A 200 -8.88 12.05 -2.96
CA LEU A 200 -7.43 12.16 -3.09
C LEU A 200 -7.13 12.98 -4.33
N ASP A 201 -6.24 13.97 -4.16
CA ASP A 201 -5.78 14.83 -5.24
C ASP A 201 -4.24 14.73 -5.31
N LEU A 202 -3.77 14.23 -6.44
CA LEU A 202 -2.38 14.08 -6.83
C LEU A 202 -2.14 14.80 -8.17
N SER A 203 -2.91 15.84 -8.44
CA SER A 203 -2.69 16.71 -9.58
C SER A 203 -1.47 17.61 -9.36
N ASP A 204 -0.84 18.05 -10.43
CA ASP A 204 0.22 19.07 -10.42
C ASP A 204 1.41 18.80 -9.47
N LEU A 205 1.76 17.56 -9.23
CA LEU A 205 2.87 17.17 -8.34
C LEU A 205 4.24 17.78 -8.74
N GLY A 206 4.37 18.31 -9.95
CA GLY A 206 5.59 18.94 -10.47
C GLY A 206 5.74 20.44 -10.20
N TRP A 207 4.75 21.11 -9.61
CA TRP A 207 4.73 22.58 -9.45
C TRP A 207 4.97 23.01 -8.01
N ASN A 208 6.11 22.73 -7.43
CA ASN A 208 6.49 23.36 -6.17
C ASN A 208 7.45 24.52 -6.44
N VAL A 209 6.92 25.74 -6.52
CA VAL A 209 7.59 26.98 -6.93
C VAL A 209 8.74 27.40 -5.99
N ASN A 210 8.93 26.74 -4.85
CA ASN A 210 9.85 27.17 -3.80
C ASN A 210 11.09 26.30 -3.61
N VAL A 211 11.38 25.36 -4.51
CA VAL A 211 12.58 24.51 -4.36
C VAL A 211 13.48 24.63 -5.59
N TRP A 212 14.26 25.70 -5.63
CA TRP A 212 15.26 26.00 -6.67
C TRP A 212 16.36 24.94 -6.83
N LYS A 213 16.32 23.83 -6.11
CA LYS A 213 17.39 22.81 -6.12
C LYS A 213 16.92 21.34 -6.10
N GLN A 214 15.64 21.02 -6.10
CA GLN A 214 15.20 19.63 -6.22
C GLN A 214 14.62 19.37 -7.59
N LYS A 215 15.12 18.29 -8.23
CA LYS A 215 14.55 17.68 -9.43
C LYS A 215 13.03 17.68 -9.28
N TYR A 216 12.35 18.08 -10.34
CA TYR A 216 10.90 17.96 -10.50
C TYR A 216 10.47 16.61 -9.92
N ALA A 217 9.56 16.62 -8.95
CA ALA A 217 8.92 15.38 -8.53
C ALA A 217 8.40 14.73 -9.81
N ASP A 218 8.84 13.50 -10.09
CA ASP A 218 8.53 12.84 -11.35
C ASP A 218 7.02 12.75 -11.45
N ARG A 219 6.45 13.33 -12.53
CA ARG A 219 5.02 13.20 -12.81
C ARG A 219 4.67 11.72 -12.85
N ILE A 220 3.52 11.37 -12.31
CA ILE A 220 3.04 9.98 -12.31
C ILE A 220 2.91 9.49 -13.76
N GLU A 221 3.60 8.41 -14.08
CA GLU A 221 3.52 7.76 -15.40
C GLU A 221 2.66 6.50 -15.39
N SER A 222 2.64 5.80 -14.25
CA SER A 222 1.85 4.60 -14.01
C SER A 222 1.04 4.70 -12.73
N ILE A 223 -0.14 4.11 -12.72
CA ILE A 223 -0.96 3.95 -11.51
C ILE A 223 -0.21 3.16 -10.43
N SER A 224 0.64 2.22 -10.82
CA SER A 224 1.51 1.46 -9.90
C SER A 224 2.54 2.32 -9.14
N ASP A 225 2.85 3.53 -9.65
CA ASP A 225 3.74 4.48 -8.96
C ASP A 225 3.10 5.10 -7.72
N ILE A 226 1.76 5.00 -7.59
CA ILE A 226 1.01 5.55 -6.47
C ILE A 226 0.92 4.50 -5.37
N ILE A 227 1.87 4.56 -4.44
CA ILE A 227 1.97 3.58 -3.36
C ILE A 227 0.66 3.50 -2.56
N GLY A 228 0.10 2.30 -2.44
CA GLY A 228 -1.06 2.02 -1.62
C GLY A 228 -2.40 2.56 -2.15
N LEU A 229 -2.47 3.13 -3.36
CA LEU A 229 -3.72 3.66 -3.92
C LEU A 229 -4.85 2.61 -3.88
N MET A 230 -4.57 1.37 -4.25
CA MET A 230 -5.56 0.28 -4.27
C MET A 230 -6.06 -0.12 -2.87
N ASN A 231 -5.38 0.32 -1.82
CA ASN A 231 -5.80 0.09 -0.43
C ASN A 231 -6.80 1.15 0.07
N LEU A 232 -7.03 2.22 -0.70
CA LEU A 232 -8.02 3.27 -0.40
C LEU A 232 -9.42 2.86 -0.91
N LYS A 233 -9.95 1.75 -0.42
CA LYS A 233 -11.18 1.10 -0.91
C LYS A 233 -12.43 1.99 -0.86
N TYR A 234 -12.43 3.02 -0.02
CA TYR A 234 -13.57 3.93 0.15
C TYR A 234 -13.42 5.24 -0.64
N LEU A 235 -12.41 5.32 -1.52
CA LEU A 235 -12.15 6.49 -2.36
C LEU A 235 -13.30 6.70 -3.34
N LYS A 236 -13.88 7.92 -3.32
CA LYS A 236 -14.97 8.34 -4.19
C LYS A 236 -14.51 9.30 -5.28
N THR A 237 -13.51 10.11 -4.98
CA THR A 237 -12.98 11.13 -5.88
C THR A 237 -11.47 10.99 -5.98
N LEU A 238 -10.95 10.89 -7.21
CA LEU A 238 -9.53 10.82 -7.50
C LEU A 238 -9.18 11.84 -8.56
N ASP A 239 -8.26 12.75 -8.23
CA ASP A 239 -7.67 13.68 -9.19
C ASP A 239 -6.22 13.30 -9.50
N LEU A 240 -5.98 12.97 -10.76
CA LEU A 240 -4.69 12.64 -11.33
C LEU A 240 -4.37 13.55 -12.54
N SER A 241 -4.99 14.69 -12.60
CA SER A 241 -4.76 15.66 -13.69
C SER A 241 -3.30 16.12 -13.76
N ASN A 242 -2.86 16.58 -14.93
CA ASN A 242 -1.52 17.14 -15.16
C ASN A 242 -0.35 16.16 -14.87
N ASN A 243 -0.55 14.87 -15.13
CA ASN A 243 0.46 13.84 -15.02
C ASN A 243 0.89 13.30 -16.41
N ARG A 244 1.50 12.13 -16.48
CA ARG A 244 1.93 11.46 -17.72
C ARG A 244 1.35 10.06 -17.87
N ILE A 245 0.20 9.82 -17.28
CA ILE A 245 -0.43 8.50 -17.21
C ILE A 245 -0.85 8.05 -18.61
N LYS A 246 -0.47 6.82 -18.96
CA LYS A 246 -0.79 6.19 -20.24
C LYS A 246 -1.88 5.13 -20.13
N ASN A 247 -2.02 4.52 -18.95
CA ASN A 247 -2.93 3.40 -18.73
C ASN A 247 -3.58 3.49 -17.34
N VAL A 248 -4.90 3.23 -17.29
CA VAL A 248 -5.71 3.30 -16.08
C VAL A 248 -6.31 1.95 -15.66
N LYS A 249 -5.82 0.85 -16.22
CA LYS A 249 -6.33 -0.50 -15.98
C LYS A 249 -6.53 -0.81 -14.49
N ASP A 250 -5.55 -0.45 -13.66
CA ASP A 250 -5.59 -0.79 -12.23
C ASP A 250 -6.69 -0.06 -11.47
N LEU A 251 -7.17 1.11 -11.98
CA LEU A 251 -8.23 1.89 -11.34
C LEU A 251 -9.59 1.18 -11.32
N ILE A 252 -9.81 0.14 -12.15
CA ILE A 252 -11.03 -0.67 -12.11
C ILE A 252 -11.27 -1.32 -10.74
N ASN A 253 -10.21 -1.53 -9.95
CA ASN A 253 -10.27 -2.12 -8.62
C ASN A 253 -10.74 -1.13 -7.53
N LEU A 254 -10.87 0.16 -7.86
CA LEU A 254 -11.43 1.18 -6.96
C LEU A 254 -12.96 1.22 -7.10
N GLU A 255 -13.64 0.19 -6.61
CA GLU A 255 -15.07 -0.05 -6.81
C GLU A 255 -15.98 1.10 -6.35
N ASN A 256 -15.54 1.92 -5.39
CA ASN A 256 -16.31 3.05 -4.88
C ASN A 256 -16.04 4.37 -5.62
N LEU A 257 -15.19 4.36 -6.66
CA LEU A 257 -14.82 5.57 -7.38
C LEU A 257 -15.99 6.08 -8.21
N THR A 258 -16.37 7.34 -7.96
CA THR A 258 -17.49 8.01 -8.65
C THR A 258 -17.05 9.20 -9.49
N HIS A 259 -15.95 9.86 -9.15
CA HIS A 259 -15.41 11.03 -9.85
C HIS A 259 -13.92 10.83 -10.13
N LEU A 260 -13.56 10.85 -11.39
CA LEU A 260 -12.20 10.65 -11.85
C LEU A 260 -11.75 11.79 -12.75
N TYR A 261 -10.68 12.47 -12.34
CA TYR A 261 -10.09 13.56 -13.10
C TYR A 261 -8.73 13.11 -13.64
N LEU A 262 -8.59 13.11 -14.97
CA LEU A 262 -7.42 12.65 -15.70
C LEU A 262 -7.01 13.64 -16.79
N SER A 263 -7.46 14.90 -16.68
CA SER A 263 -7.11 15.91 -17.67
C SER A 263 -5.60 16.08 -17.82
N ASN A 264 -5.16 16.41 -19.05
CA ASN A 264 -3.75 16.65 -19.36
C ASN A 264 -2.84 15.48 -18.96
N ASN A 265 -3.15 14.30 -19.51
CA ASN A 265 -2.37 13.07 -19.41
C ASN A 265 -2.06 12.52 -20.81
N LYS A 266 -1.65 11.26 -20.91
CA LYS A 266 -1.27 10.58 -22.17
C LYS A 266 -2.16 9.39 -22.53
N LEU A 267 -3.43 9.45 -22.14
CA LEU A 267 -4.38 8.36 -22.37
C LEU A 267 -4.75 8.26 -23.84
N ASN A 268 -4.70 7.05 -24.39
CA ASN A 268 -5.13 6.72 -25.74
C ASN A 268 -6.50 6.00 -25.75
N ILE A 269 -7.00 5.63 -26.93
CA ILE A 269 -8.32 5.01 -27.11
C ILE A 269 -8.47 3.66 -26.39
N GLU A 270 -7.39 2.94 -26.16
CA GLU A 270 -7.39 1.64 -25.47
C GLU A 270 -7.89 1.74 -24.02
N ASN A 271 -7.79 2.94 -23.42
CA ASN A 271 -8.29 3.15 -22.05
C ASN A 271 -9.83 3.16 -21.94
N LEU A 272 -10.55 3.22 -23.06
CA LEU A 272 -12.01 3.24 -23.06
C LEU A 272 -12.59 1.98 -22.41
N GLU A 273 -12.04 0.81 -22.71
CA GLU A 273 -12.49 -0.45 -22.12
C GLU A 273 -12.38 -0.50 -20.59
N TYR A 274 -11.43 0.24 -20.00
CA TYR A 274 -11.28 0.30 -18.54
C TYR A 274 -12.31 1.22 -17.91
N PHE A 275 -12.65 2.33 -18.55
CA PHE A 275 -13.73 3.20 -18.09
C PHE A 275 -15.09 2.50 -18.14
N GLU A 276 -15.33 1.66 -19.15
CA GLU A 276 -16.55 0.85 -19.28
C GLU A 276 -16.71 -0.15 -18.12
N LYS A 277 -15.60 -0.60 -17.53
CA LYS A 277 -15.59 -1.51 -16.36
C LYS A 277 -15.76 -0.81 -15.02
N MET A 278 -15.65 0.54 -14.96
CA MET A 278 -15.83 1.33 -13.73
C MET A 278 -17.32 1.63 -13.49
N LEU A 279 -18.09 0.64 -13.06
CA LEU A 279 -19.56 0.67 -13.01
C LEU A 279 -20.16 1.77 -12.13
N ASN A 280 -19.43 2.26 -11.14
CA ASN A 280 -19.88 3.31 -10.23
C ASN A 280 -19.44 4.72 -10.62
N LEU A 281 -18.72 4.87 -11.74
CA LEU A 281 -18.24 6.15 -12.21
C LEU A 281 -19.40 7.02 -12.68
N LYS A 282 -19.48 8.27 -12.20
CA LYS A 282 -20.51 9.27 -12.53
C LYS A 282 -19.96 10.44 -13.29
N PHE A 283 -18.67 10.74 -13.08
CA PHE A 283 -17.99 11.85 -13.71
C PHE A 283 -16.58 11.43 -14.14
N LEU A 284 -16.22 11.77 -15.39
CA LEU A 284 -14.91 11.51 -15.97
C LEU A 284 -14.40 12.75 -16.71
N ASP A 285 -13.26 13.30 -16.30
CA ASP A 285 -12.56 14.38 -16.98
C ASP A 285 -11.32 13.83 -17.69
N ILE A 286 -11.34 13.82 -19.01
CA ILE A 286 -10.25 13.37 -19.89
C ILE A 286 -9.77 14.42 -20.89
N HIS A 287 -10.13 15.68 -20.68
CA HIS A 287 -9.71 16.71 -21.61
C HIS A 287 -8.18 16.79 -21.73
N ARG A 288 -7.65 17.28 -22.86
CA ARG A 288 -6.21 17.30 -23.17
C ARG A 288 -5.53 15.93 -23.04
N ASN A 289 -6.19 14.88 -23.50
CA ASN A 289 -5.60 13.55 -23.69
C ASN A 289 -5.80 13.11 -25.15
N PRO A 290 -4.89 12.32 -25.74
CA PRO A 290 -5.07 11.80 -27.10
C PRO A 290 -6.39 11.06 -27.33
N ILE A 291 -6.94 10.40 -26.31
CA ILE A 291 -8.26 9.76 -26.36
C ILE A 291 -9.39 10.78 -26.63
N ALA A 292 -9.30 11.98 -26.07
CA ALA A 292 -10.35 12.98 -26.16
C ALA A 292 -10.61 13.42 -27.60
N ASP A 293 -9.60 13.43 -28.47
CA ASP A 293 -9.70 13.86 -29.86
C ASP A 293 -10.34 12.78 -30.76
N LYS A 294 -10.25 11.51 -30.36
CA LYS A 294 -10.72 10.36 -31.12
C LYS A 294 -12.14 9.92 -30.75
N LEU A 295 -12.72 10.47 -29.70
CA LEU A 295 -13.98 10.03 -29.14
C LEU A 295 -15.18 10.78 -29.71
N ASN A 296 -16.19 10.03 -30.20
CA ASN A 296 -17.54 10.55 -30.37
C ASN A 296 -18.25 10.55 -29.01
N ILE A 297 -18.40 11.75 -28.41
CA ILE A 297 -18.98 11.90 -27.05
C ILE A 297 -20.38 11.32 -26.92
N GLN A 298 -21.20 11.44 -27.97
CA GLN A 298 -22.60 10.96 -27.90
C GLN A 298 -22.65 9.43 -27.78
N GLU A 299 -21.77 8.72 -28.48
CA GLU A 299 -21.68 7.25 -28.39
C GLU A 299 -21.16 6.79 -27.02
N ILE A 300 -20.20 7.52 -26.46
CA ILE A 300 -19.59 7.15 -25.18
C ILE A 300 -20.49 7.50 -24.00
N ARG A 301 -21.17 8.66 -24.03
CA ARG A 301 -22.18 8.98 -23.02
C ARG A 301 -23.29 7.92 -22.97
N LYS A 302 -23.69 7.35 -24.12
CA LYS A 302 -24.64 6.25 -24.18
C LYS A 302 -24.09 4.96 -23.60
N LYS A 303 -22.80 4.65 -23.85
CA LYS A 303 -22.15 3.42 -23.35
C LYS A 303 -21.84 3.47 -21.86
N LEU A 304 -21.28 4.59 -21.37
CA LEU A 304 -20.78 4.68 -20.00
C LEU A 304 -21.81 5.19 -18.99
N ASN A 305 -22.89 5.81 -19.44
CA ASN A 305 -23.86 6.52 -18.56
C ASN A 305 -23.16 7.49 -17.57
N VAL A 306 -22.10 8.16 -18.02
CA VAL A 306 -21.20 9.01 -17.22
C VAL A 306 -21.18 10.41 -17.78
N LYS A 307 -21.15 11.42 -16.90
CA LYS A 307 -20.92 12.81 -17.32
C LYS A 307 -19.44 12.98 -17.70
N ILE A 308 -19.17 13.20 -19.02
CA ILE A 308 -17.80 13.31 -19.53
C ILE A 308 -17.48 14.79 -19.82
N LYS A 309 -16.33 15.26 -19.33
CA LYS A 309 -15.71 16.52 -19.70
C LYS A 309 -14.56 16.25 -20.67
N LYS A 310 -14.69 16.74 -21.91
CA LYS A 310 -13.72 16.52 -23.00
C LYS A 310 -12.92 17.78 -23.33
N ASN A 311 -13.51 18.96 -23.29
CA ASN A 311 -12.90 20.23 -23.68
C ASN A 311 -13.07 21.29 -22.59
N LEU A 312 -12.17 22.31 -22.63
CA LEU A 312 -12.19 23.47 -21.72
C LEU A 312 -13.35 24.47 -22.02
N LEU A 313 -14.09 24.28 -23.11
CA LEU A 313 -15.12 25.24 -23.49
C LEU A 313 -16.32 25.11 -22.55
N PHE A 314 -16.57 26.22 -21.91
CA PHE A 314 -17.68 26.54 -21.02
C PHE A 314 -19.02 25.99 -21.55
N GLU A 315 -19.66 25.13 -20.78
CA GLU A 315 -21.11 25.01 -20.71
C GLU A 315 -21.56 25.26 -19.27
#